data_5e4ac570a60edc07eecb4c8fc42a4be7
#
_entry.id   5e4ac570a60edc07eecb4c8fc42a4be7
#
_cell.length_a   1.000
_cell.length_b   1.000
_cell.length_c   1.000
_cell.angle_alpha   90.00
_cell.angle_beta   90.00
_cell.angle_gamma   90.00
#
_symmetry.space_group_name_H-M   'P 1'
#
loop_
_entity.id
_entity.type
_entity.pdbx_description
1 polymer ?
#
loop_
_entity_poly.entity_id
_entity_poly.type
_entity_poly.pdbx_seq_one_letter_code
_entity_poly.pdbx_strand_id
1 'polypeptide(L)'
;MHPMLNTAIKAARRAATVINRSSFDLDRIEISEKQHNDFVTDVDVASEQAIVETLLKAYPDHAILGEESGASRNLNDDSEFVWIIDPLDGTTNFLHGYPNYCISIALQHKGVITQAVIYDPVRNDLFTATKGAGAYLNDKRIRVKNHDRIGKALIASGHGADPRALAEYLRMYEVVASRCHGIRSSGSAALELANVAAGRVDAYFEKGLKIWDIAAGSLLVTEAGGICGEFSGESAYLNKGDIMADGPSTDLGDLALGRNVLVAFMPWNGYNYEGSILLS
;
A
#
# COMPACT_ATOMS: atom_id res chain seq x y z
N MET A 1 4.39 1.65 22.81
CA MET A 1 4.71 1.41 21.39
C MET A 1 5.69 0.25 21.28
N HIS A 2 5.50 -0.65 20.29
CA HIS A 2 6.36 -1.85 20.14
C HIS A 2 7.81 -1.43 19.79
N PRO A 3 8.88 -2.05 20.36
CA PRO A 3 10.27 -1.65 20.10
C PRO A 3 10.65 -1.67 18.61
N MET A 4 10.22 -2.71 17.88
CA MET A 4 10.48 -2.82 16.43
C MET A 4 9.77 -1.74 15.63
N LEU A 5 8.53 -1.37 16.01
CA LEU A 5 7.82 -0.24 15.40
C LEU A 5 8.57 1.09 15.61
N ASN A 6 9.09 1.33 16.81
CA ASN A 6 9.90 2.53 17.08
C ASN A 6 11.15 2.59 16.21
N THR A 7 11.79 1.44 15.96
CA THR A 7 12.98 1.37 15.09
C THR A 7 12.59 1.64 13.63
N ALA A 8 11.47 1.10 13.15
CA ALA A 8 10.96 1.37 11.81
C ALA A 8 10.60 2.86 11.62
N ILE A 9 9.99 3.50 12.62
CA ILE A 9 9.71 4.96 12.59
C ILE A 9 11.02 5.77 12.48
N LYS A 10 12.05 5.41 13.24
CA LYS A 10 13.36 6.07 13.15
C LYS A 10 13.98 5.89 11.76
N ALA A 11 13.87 4.69 11.20
CA ALA A 11 14.34 4.37 9.86
C ALA A 11 13.63 5.22 8.80
N ALA A 12 12.29 5.25 8.82
CA ALA A 12 11.48 6.05 7.91
C ALA A 12 11.82 7.56 7.97
N ARG A 13 12.00 8.12 9.18
CA ARG A 13 12.39 9.53 9.34
C ARG A 13 13.80 9.83 8.84
N ARG A 14 14.71 8.87 8.98
CA ARG A 14 16.07 9.00 8.43
C ARG A 14 16.05 8.99 6.90
N ALA A 15 15.30 8.08 6.28
CA ALA A 15 15.07 8.03 4.85
C ALA A 15 14.42 9.32 4.32
N ALA A 16 13.38 9.81 5.00
CA ALA A 16 12.73 11.07 4.66
C ALA A 16 13.70 12.28 4.66
N THR A 17 14.73 12.25 5.49
CA THR A 17 15.77 13.30 5.46
C THR A 17 16.56 13.27 4.15
N VAL A 18 16.81 12.09 3.59
CA VAL A 18 17.46 11.91 2.28
C VAL A 18 16.54 12.45 1.18
N ILE A 19 15.30 11.97 1.14
CA ILE A 19 14.29 12.36 0.14
C ILE A 19 14.05 13.87 0.14
N ASN A 20 13.81 14.46 1.33
CA ASN A 20 13.56 15.90 1.45
C ASN A 20 14.76 16.78 1.01
N ARG A 21 16.00 16.32 1.20
CA ARG A 21 17.17 17.05 0.70
C ARG A 21 17.22 17.04 -0.81
N SER A 22 16.97 15.89 -1.42
CA SER A 22 17.01 15.71 -2.87
C SER A 22 15.85 16.40 -3.58
N SER A 23 14.70 16.58 -2.92
CA SER A 23 13.54 17.26 -3.51
C SER A 23 13.75 18.74 -3.83
N PHE A 24 14.80 19.39 -3.27
CA PHE A 24 15.15 20.77 -3.58
C PHE A 24 15.96 20.94 -4.87
N ASP A 25 16.49 19.85 -5.44
CA ASP A 25 17.37 19.92 -6.63
C ASP A 25 17.16 18.69 -7.52
N LEU A 26 15.92 18.56 -8.03
CA LEU A 26 15.51 17.40 -8.84
C LEU A 26 16.31 17.28 -10.15
N ASP A 27 16.84 18.37 -10.68
CA ASP A 27 17.63 18.37 -11.91
C ASP A 27 18.99 17.65 -11.78
N ARG A 28 19.44 17.35 -10.56
CA ARG A 28 20.69 16.63 -10.28
C ARG A 28 20.52 15.17 -9.96
N ILE A 29 19.29 14.68 -9.96
CA ILE A 29 18.99 13.28 -9.62
C ILE A 29 19.41 12.39 -10.78
N GLU A 30 20.20 11.37 -10.49
CA GLU A 30 20.52 10.32 -11.45
C GLU A 30 19.35 9.35 -11.57
N ILE A 31 18.83 9.22 -12.79
CA ILE A 31 17.67 8.40 -13.10
C ILE A 31 18.12 7.20 -13.92
N SER A 32 17.69 6.00 -13.49
CA SER A 32 17.83 4.77 -14.26
C SER A 32 16.44 4.14 -14.46
N GLU A 33 16.23 3.51 -15.60
CA GLU A 33 15.00 2.79 -15.91
C GLU A 33 15.22 1.29 -15.65
N LYS A 34 14.45 0.70 -14.70
CA LYS A 34 14.49 -0.74 -14.41
C LYS A 34 13.74 -1.53 -15.50
N GLN A 35 12.57 -1.03 -15.87
CA GLN A 35 11.70 -1.56 -16.92
C GLN A 35 10.92 -0.42 -17.55
N HIS A 36 10.14 -0.68 -18.60
CA HIS A 36 9.34 0.34 -19.26
C HIS A 36 8.43 1.08 -18.25
N ASN A 37 8.66 2.40 -18.08
CA ASN A 37 8.01 3.28 -17.10
C ASN A 37 8.20 2.87 -15.63
N ASP A 38 9.26 2.14 -15.31
CA ASP A 38 9.65 1.79 -13.94
C ASP A 38 11.03 2.40 -13.66
N PHE A 39 11.07 3.48 -12.89
CA PHE A 39 12.24 4.29 -12.65
C PHE A 39 12.81 4.07 -11.26
N VAL A 40 14.12 4.10 -11.16
CA VAL A 40 14.87 4.15 -9.90
C VAL A 40 15.82 5.34 -9.92
N THR A 41 16.01 5.95 -8.79
CA THR A 41 16.94 7.04 -8.61
C THR A 41 18.00 6.71 -7.57
N ASP A 42 19.08 7.47 -7.57
CA ASP A 42 20.09 7.45 -6.50
C ASP A 42 19.47 7.79 -5.13
N VAL A 43 18.32 8.49 -5.11
CA VAL A 43 17.55 8.83 -3.91
C VAL A 43 16.86 7.60 -3.33
N ASP A 44 16.26 6.74 -4.19
CA ASP A 44 15.62 5.47 -3.75
C ASP A 44 16.67 4.59 -3.08
N VAL A 45 17.81 4.40 -3.74
CA VAL A 45 18.92 3.58 -3.22
C VAL A 45 19.47 4.15 -1.91
N ALA A 46 19.70 5.46 -1.81
CA ALA A 46 20.23 6.11 -0.61
C ALA A 46 19.18 6.06 0.54
N SER A 47 17.89 6.18 0.21
CA SER A 47 16.78 6.04 1.15
C SER A 47 16.74 4.63 1.72
N GLU A 48 16.78 3.59 0.85
CA GLU A 48 16.78 2.19 1.28
C GLU A 48 18.00 1.88 2.16
N GLN A 49 19.19 2.33 1.78
CA GLN A 49 20.40 2.15 2.57
C GLN A 49 20.23 2.74 3.98
N ALA A 50 19.69 3.96 4.10
CA ALA A 50 19.44 4.60 5.40
C ALA A 50 18.46 3.80 6.27
N ILE A 51 17.43 3.18 5.66
CA ILE A 51 16.48 2.31 6.34
C ILE A 51 17.19 1.04 6.83
N VAL A 52 17.84 0.32 5.92
CA VAL A 52 18.52 -0.96 6.19
C VAL A 52 19.57 -0.82 7.29
N GLU A 53 20.43 0.20 7.21
CA GLU A 53 21.43 0.48 8.24
C GLU A 53 20.78 0.69 9.63
N THR A 54 19.65 1.40 9.67
CA THR A 54 18.95 1.69 10.93
C THR A 54 18.34 0.43 11.52
N LEU A 55 17.72 -0.40 10.67
CA LEU A 55 17.06 -1.64 11.08
C LEU A 55 18.09 -2.70 11.52
N LEU A 56 19.12 -2.97 10.70
CA LEU A 56 20.12 -4.00 11.00
C LEU A 56 21.07 -3.61 12.13
N LYS A 57 21.28 -2.32 12.41
CA LYS A 57 21.98 -1.88 13.62
C LYS A 57 21.26 -2.31 14.89
N ALA A 58 19.93 -2.33 14.88
CA ALA A 58 19.11 -2.73 16.04
C ALA A 58 18.80 -4.23 16.05
N TYR A 59 18.68 -4.85 14.87
CA TYR A 59 18.27 -6.24 14.66
C TYR A 59 19.14 -6.89 13.57
N PRO A 60 20.40 -7.22 13.87
CA PRO A 60 21.39 -7.68 12.88
C PRO A 60 21.04 -9.02 12.22
N ASP A 61 20.24 -9.84 12.89
CA ASP A 61 19.85 -11.19 12.43
C ASP A 61 18.55 -11.17 11.58
N HIS A 62 17.87 -10.03 11.48
CA HIS A 62 16.66 -9.94 10.67
C HIS A 62 16.99 -9.92 9.17
N ALA A 63 16.11 -10.52 8.37
CA ALA A 63 16.19 -10.45 6.92
C ALA A 63 15.58 -9.14 6.38
N ILE A 64 16.02 -8.75 5.20
CA ILE A 64 15.50 -7.61 4.43
C ILE A 64 14.96 -8.11 3.09
N LEU A 65 13.82 -7.59 2.69
CA LEU A 65 13.27 -7.63 1.35
C LEU A 65 12.99 -6.20 0.92
N GLY A 66 13.91 -5.61 0.18
CA GLY A 66 13.80 -4.24 -0.30
C GLY A 66 13.46 -4.19 -1.78
N GLU A 67 12.85 -3.11 -2.22
CA GLU A 67 12.57 -2.88 -3.63
C GLU A 67 13.85 -2.78 -4.46
N GLU A 68 14.84 -2.05 -3.95
CA GLU A 68 16.08 -1.73 -4.68
C GLU A 68 17.14 -2.83 -4.51
N SER A 69 17.35 -3.30 -3.30
CA SER A 69 18.36 -4.33 -2.99
C SER A 69 17.85 -5.76 -3.19
N GLY A 70 16.54 -5.95 -3.31
CA GLY A 70 15.93 -7.28 -3.33
C GLY A 70 16.07 -8.01 -2.00
N ALA A 71 16.23 -9.34 -2.07
CA ALA A 71 16.38 -10.20 -0.91
C ALA A 71 17.79 -10.12 -0.32
N SER A 72 17.90 -9.85 0.98
CA SER A 72 19.18 -9.90 1.69
C SER A 72 19.71 -11.34 1.81
N ARG A 73 21.00 -11.47 2.13
CA ARG A 73 21.63 -12.79 2.34
C ARG A 73 21.03 -13.60 3.49
N ASN A 74 20.38 -12.92 4.45
CA ASN A 74 19.72 -13.55 5.58
C ASN A 74 18.30 -14.00 5.25
N LEU A 75 17.76 -13.65 4.06
CA LEU A 75 16.43 -14.05 3.66
C LEU A 75 16.46 -15.49 3.12
N ASN A 76 15.75 -16.37 3.79
CA ASN A 76 15.51 -17.75 3.40
C ASN A 76 14.11 -18.17 3.90
N ASP A 77 13.68 -19.38 3.56
CA ASP A 77 12.34 -19.90 3.92
C ASP A 77 12.12 -19.99 5.44
N ASP A 78 13.19 -20.09 6.23
CA ASP A 78 13.16 -20.18 7.70
C ASP A 78 13.32 -18.81 8.39
N SER A 79 13.40 -17.69 7.63
CA SER A 79 13.61 -16.37 8.23
C SER A 79 12.44 -15.98 9.10
N GLU A 80 12.65 -15.89 10.41
CA GLU A 80 11.60 -15.59 11.39
C GLU A 80 11.10 -14.15 11.27
N PHE A 81 12.02 -13.20 11.05
CA PHE A 81 11.71 -11.76 10.93
C PHE A 81 12.23 -11.22 9.60
N VAL A 82 11.33 -10.64 8.81
CA VAL A 82 11.65 -10.04 7.51
C VAL A 82 11.11 -8.62 7.47
N TRP A 83 11.99 -7.65 7.25
CA TRP A 83 11.60 -6.28 6.93
C TRP A 83 11.33 -6.16 5.45
N ILE A 84 10.14 -5.68 5.09
CA ILE A 84 9.71 -5.44 3.72
C ILE A 84 9.68 -3.92 3.52
N ILE A 85 10.43 -3.44 2.53
CA ILE A 85 10.77 -2.01 2.40
C ILE A 85 10.51 -1.54 0.98
N ASP A 86 9.74 -0.46 0.88
CA ASP A 86 9.72 0.43 -0.27
C ASP A 86 10.30 1.78 0.19
N PRO A 87 11.47 2.16 -0.31
CA PRO A 87 12.18 3.36 0.15
C PRO A 87 11.55 4.66 -0.34
N LEU A 88 10.82 4.63 -1.46
CA LEU A 88 10.16 5.78 -2.07
C LEU A 88 8.99 5.36 -2.97
N ASP A 89 7.88 4.95 -2.38
CA ASP A 89 6.65 4.67 -3.14
C ASP A 89 6.11 5.96 -3.79
N GLY A 90 6.05 5.94 -5.11
CA GLY A 90 5.72 7.09 -5.94
C GLY A 90 6.95 7.80 -6.53
N THR A 91 7.99 7.07 -6.93
CA THR A 91 9.22 7.59 -7.57
C THR A 91 8.91 8.50 -8.76
N THR A 92 7.96 8.13 -9.61
CA THR A 92 7.52 8.99 -10.73
C THR A 92 7.00 10.35 -10.25
N ASN A 93 6.18 10.36 -9.19
CA ASN A 93 5.69 11.60 -8.59
C ASN A 93 6.84 12.46 -8.07
N PHE A 94 7.77 11.84 -7.36
CA PHE A 94 8.95 12.52 -6.84
C PHE A 94 9.76 13.16 -7.94
N LEU A 95 10.06 12.45 -9.04
CA LEU A 95 10.79 12.95 -10.20
C LEU A 95 10.13 14.15 -10.87
N HIS A 96 8.80 14.19 -10.88
CA HIS A 96 8.03 15.30 -11.42
C HIS A 96 7.77 16.44 -10.41
N GLY A 97 8.32 16.36 -9.18
CA GLY A 97 8.02 17.32 -8.13
C GLY A 97 6.54 17.30 -7.68
N TYR A 98 5.82 16.22 -8.01
CA TYR A 98 4.43 16.05 -7.57
C TYR A 98 4.40 15.54 -6.12
N PRO A 99 3.85 16.30 -5.15
CA PRO A 99 4.07 16.06 -3.73
C PRO A 99 3.19 14.92 -3.18
N ASN A 100 3.30 13.72 -3.74
CA ASN A 100 2.54 12.55 -3.32
C ASN A 100 3.39 11.27 -3.44
N TYR A 101 4.19 11.02 -2.43
CA TYR A 101 5.08 9.87 -2.30
C TYR A 101 5.33 9.58 -0.82
N CYS A 102 5.79 8.37 -0.49
CA CYS A 102 6.04 7.99 0.89
C CYS A 102 7.15 6.95 1.03
N ILE A 103 7.50 6.65 2.26
CA ILE A 103 8.32 5.50 2.66
C ILE A 103 7.38 4.46 3.26
N SER A 104 7.50 3.20 2.82
CA SER A 104 6.73 2.07 3.32
C SER A 104 7.65 1.03 3.96
N ILE A 105 7.40 0.67 5.23
CA ILE A 105 8.18 -0.33 5.97
C ILE A 105 7.21 -1.25 6.70
N ALA A 106 7.28 -2.55 6.40
CA ALA A 106 6.55 -3.57 7.14
C ALA A 106 7.51 -4.55 7.82
N LEU A 107 7.09 -5.11 8.95
CA LEU A 107 7.76 -6.25 9.56
C LEU A 107 6.86 -7.48 9.47
N GLN A 108 7.35 -8.48 8.77
CA GLN A 108 6.78 -9.81 8.78
C GLN A 108 7.44 -10.67 9.87
N HIS A 109 6.63 -11.35 10.66
CA HIS A 109 7.07 -12.34 11.64
C HIS A 109 6.40 -13.67 11.34
N LYS A 110 7.18 -14.69 10.99
CA LYS A 110 6.69 -16.04 10.62
C LYS A 110 5.57 -15.99 9.56
N GLY A 111 5.80 -15.25 8.48
CA GLY A 111 4.86 -15.12 7.38
C GLY A 111 3.70 -14.14 7.60
N VAL A 112 3.59 -13.51 8.78
CA VAL A 112 2.49 -12.60 9.11
C VAL A 112 3.00 -11.18 9.30
N ILE A 113 2.38 -10.19 8.66
CA ILE A 113 2.72 -8.76 8.87
C ILE A 113 2.28 -8.35 10.26
N THR A 114 3.21 -7.83 11.08
CA THR A 114 2.99 -7.50 12.50
C THR A 114 3.20 -6.04 12.83
N GLN A 115 4.05 -5.33 12.10
CA GLN A 115 4.28 -3.90 12.23
C GLN A 115 4.21 -3.23 10.88
N ALA A 116 3.71 -2.01 10.83
CA ALA A 116 3.63 -1.19 9.64
C ALA A 116 3.96 0.27 9.95
N VAL A 117 4.74 0.87 9.06
CA VAL A 117 5.01 2.31 9.02
C VAL A 117 4.86 2.77 7.58
N ILE A 118 4.01 3.77 7.35
CA ILE A 118 4.00 4.56 6.12
C ILE A 118 4.22 6.01 6.52
N TYR A 119 5.22 6.64 5.94
CA TYR A 119 5.55 8.02 6.25
C TYR A 119 5.56 8.89 5.00
N ASP A 120 4.64 9.84 4.96
CA ASP A 120 4.57 10.89 3.95
C ASP A 120 5.46 12.05 4.40
N PRO A 121 6.62 12.28 3.76
CA PRO A 121 7.54 13.34 4.18
C PRO A 121 7.07 14.73 3.78
N VAL A 122 6.15 14.85 2.82
CA VAL A 122 5.62 16.13 2.34
C VAL A 122 4.61 16.71 3.33
N ARG A 123 3.67 15.87 3.80
CA ARG A 123 2.63 16.26 4.76
C ARG A 123 3.06 16.07 6.19
N ASN A 124 4.19 15.40 6.43
CA ASN A 124 4.64 14.91 7.74
C ASN A 124 3.58 14.02 8.41
N ASP A 125 2.91 13.21 7.62
CA ASP A 125 1.92 12.25 8.09
C ASP A 125 2.59 10.89 8.37
N LEU A 126 2.58 10.48 9.63
CA LEU A 126 3.12 9.21 10.09
C LEU A 126 1.98 8.23 10.39
N PHE A 127 1.80 7.26 9.52
CA PHE A 127 0.86 6.16 9.72
C PHE A 127 1.60 4.98 10.33
N THR A 128 1.03 4.40 11.38
CA THR A 128 1.62 3.25 12.08
C THR A 128 0.56 2.23 12.46
N ALA A 129 0.90 0.94 12.38
CA ALA A 129 0.07 -0.12 12.94
C ALA A 129 0.91 -1.20 13.60
N THR A 130 0.33 -1.80 14.63
CA THR A 130 0.81 -3.05 15.25
C THR A 130 -0.36 -4.02 15.25
N LYS A 131 -0.13 -5.24 14.79
CA LYS A 131 -1.16 -6.29 14.76
C LYS A 131 -1.81 -6.47 16.11
N GLY A 132 -3.14 -6.34 16.14
CA GLY A 132 -3.97 -6.42 17.35
C GLY A 132 -3.98 -5.16 18.23
N ALA A 133 -3.26 -4.08 17.84
CA ALA A 133 -3.19 -2.85 18.65
C ALA A 133 -3.83 -1.63 17.98
N GLY A 134 -4.24 -1.77 16.72
CA GLY A 134 -4.90 -0.72 15.94
C GLY A 134 -3.94 0.09 15.09
N ALA A 135 -4.51 0.94 14.24
CA ALA A 135 -3.80 1.86 13.35
C ALA A 135 -3.88 3.30 13.85
N TYR A 136 -2.83 4.08 13.57
CA TYR A 136 -2.67 5.44 14.05
C TYR A 136 -2.11 6.35 12.95
N LEU A 137 -2.55 7.60 12.94
CA LEU A 137 -1.97 8.70 12.16
C LEU A 137 -1.51 9.79 13.14
N ASN A 138 -0.22 10.10 13.15
CA ASN A 138 0.36 11.11 14.07
C ASN A 138 -0.12 10.89 15.52
N ASP A 139 0.03 9.65 16.02
CA ASP A 139 -0.38 9.18 17.35
C ASP A 139 -1.90 9.20 17.65
N LYS A 140 -2.72 9.61 16.69
CA LYS A 140 -4.19 9.55 16.81
C LYS A 140 -4.70 8.27 16.17
N ARG A 141 -5.53 7.52 16.90
CA ARG A 141 -6.15 6.29 16.38
C ARG A 141 -7.04 6.61 15.19
N ILE A 142 -6.88 5.84 14.11
CA ILE A 142 -7.67 5.98 12.88
C ILE A 142 -8.61 4.79 12.68
N ARG A 143 -9.62 4.99 11.85
CA ARG A 143 -10.58 3.99 11.42
C ARG A 143 -10.93 4.22 9.97
N VAL A 144 -11.16 3.14 9.24
CA VAL A 144 -11.78 3.18 7.92
C VAL A 144 -13.17 3.81 8.01
N LYS A 145 -13.63 4.41 6.92
CA LYS A 145 -15.04 4.81 6.80
C LYS A 145 -15.90 3.61 6.48
N ASN A 146 -17.16 3.71 6.87
CA ASN A 146 -18.20 2.81 6.46
C ASN A 146 -19.23 3.58 5.66
N HIS A 147 -19.45 3.19 4.41
CA HIS A 147 -20.50 3.75 3.56
C HIS A 147 -21.51 2.67 3.15
N ASP A 148 -22.78 3.03 3.26
CA ASP A 148 -23.92 2.21 2.88
C ASP A 148 -24.19 2.22 1.36
N ARG A 149 -23.55 3.11 0.61
CA ARG A 149 -23.81 3.32 -0.83
C ARG A 149 -22.56 3.71 -1.59
N ILE A 150 -22.24 2.94 -2.63
CA ILE A 150 -21.13 3.23 -3.54
C ILE A 150 -21.23 4.62 -4.18
N GLY A 151 -22.43 5.14 -4.46
CA GLY A 151 -22.62 6.47 -5.06
C GLY A 151 -22.15 7.65 -4.19
N LYS A 152 -21.79 7.39 -2.92
CA LYS A 152 -21.18 8.38 -2.03
C LYS A 152 -19.68 8.14 -1.83
N ALA A 153 -19.17 7.02 -2.28
CA ALA A 153 -17.80 6.62 -2.02
C ALA A 153 -16.80 7.40 -2.89
N LEU A 154 -15.74 7.86 -2.27
CA LEU A 154 -14.53 8.33 -2.93
C LEU A 154 -13.55 7.16 -2.99
N ILE A 155 -13.22 6.71 -4.18
CA ILE A 155 -12.42 5.51 -4.39
C ILE A 155 -11.03 5.91 -4.90
N ALA A 156 -9.99 5.23 -4.42
CA ALA A 156 -8.66 5.35 -4.96
C ALA A 156 -8.35 4.17 -5.88
N SER A 157 -7.53 4.38 -6.90
CA SER A 157 -7.13 3.34 -7.84
C SER A 157 -5.84 3.72 -8.54
N GLY A 158 -5.05 2.73 -8.90
CA GLY A 158 -3.88 2.90 -9.74
C GLY A 158 -3.81 1.80 -10.80
N HIS A 159 -2.83 1.93 -11.68
CA HIS A 159 -2.50 0.91 -12.67
C HIS A 159 -0.99 0.81 -12.81
N GLY A 160 -0.49 -0.43 -12.89
CA GLY A 160 0.92 -0.69 -13.15
C GLY A 160 1.33 -0.28 -14.58
N ALA A 161 2.63 -0.29 -14.81
CA ALA A 161 3.25 0.11 -16.09
C ALA A 161 3.01 -0.89 -17.24
N ASP A 162 2.47 -2.10 -17.00
CA ASP A 162 2.24 -3.09 -18.04
C ASP A 162 1.08 -2.67 -18.98
N PRO A 163 1.35 -2.34 -20.25
CA PRO A 163 0.32 -1.92 -21.19
C PRO A 163 -0.76 -2.99 -21.44
N ARG A 164 -0.43 -4.28 -21.20
CA ARG A 164 -1.38 -5.39 -21.40
C ARG A 164 -2.45 -5.40 -20.33
N ALA A 165 -2.12 -4.98 -19.11
CA ALA A 165 -3.07 -4.86 -18.01
C ALA A 165 -3.96 -3.61 -18.11
N LEU A 166 -3.55 -2.59 -18.89
CA LEU A 166 -4.26 -1.32 -19.00
C LEU A 166 -5.70 -1.49 -19.52
N ALA A 167 -5.93 -2.35 -20.52
CA ALA A 167 -7.26 -2.55 -21.09
C ALA A 167 -8.24 -3.18 -20.08
N GLU A 168 -7.76 -4.06 -19.21
CA GLU A 168 -8.55 -4.64 -18.12
C GLU A 168 -8.84 -3.60 -17.05
N TYR A 169 -7.81 -2.86 -16.65
CA TYR A 169 -7.95 -1.75 -15.70
C TYR A 169 -8.99 -0.72 -16.15
N LEU A 170 -8.94 -0.27 -17.41
CA LEU A 170 -9.86 0.72 -17.93
C LEU A 170 -11.32 0.23 -17.89
N ARG A 171 -11.57 -1.05 -18.15
CA ARG A 171 -12.92 -1.63 -18.00
C ARG A 171 -13.41 -1.61 -16.56
N MET A 172 -12.55 -1.98 -15.59
CA MET A 172 -12.89 -1.89 -14.17
C MET A 172 -13.13 -0.44 -13.75
N TYR A 173 -12.23 0.45 -14.16
CA TYR A 173 -12.32 1.89 -13.89
C TYR A 173 -13.66 2.48 -14.37
N GLU A 174 -14.07 2.19 -15.62
CA GLU A 174 -15.33 2.65 -16.19
C GLU A 174 -16.53 2.22 -15.35
N VAL A 175 -16.58 0.96 -14.96
CA VAL A 175 -17.67 0.41 -14.13
C VAL A 175 -17.73 1.08 -12.77
N VAL A 176 -16.61 1.26 -12.11
CA VAL A 176 -16.54 1.90 -10.79
C VAL A 176 -16.83 3.39 -10.89
N ALA A 177 -16.23 4.10 -11.87
CA ALA A 177 -16.38 5.53 -12.07
C ALA A 177 -17.83 5.93 -12.35
N SER A 178 -18.58 5.08 -13.07
CA SER A 178 -19.99 5.33 -13.37
C SER A 178 -20.92 5.21 -12.14
N ARG A 179 -20.45 4.67 -11.03
CA ARG A 179 -21.26 4.35 -9.86
C ARG A 179 -20.84 5.05 -8.58
N CYS A 180 -19.57 5.44 -8.44
CA CYS A 180 -19.04 6.11 -7.24
C CYS A 180 -19.16 7.63 -7.32
N HIS A 181 -18.87 8.30 -6.19
CA HIS A 181 -18.81 9.78 -6.16
C HIS A 181 -17.63 10.32 -6.96
N GLY A 182 -16.53 9.59 -6.98
CA GLY A 182 -15.34 9.96 -7.74
C GLY A 182 -14.18 9.00 -7.50
N ILE A 183 -13.22 9.02 -8.44
CA ILE A 183 -11.99 8.24 -8.33
C ILE A 183 -10.79 9.18 -8.18
N ARG A 184 -9.77 8.71 -7.46
CA ARG A 184 -8.45 9.30 -7.35
C ARG A 184 -7.42 8.29 -7.85
N SER A 185 -6.43 8.79 -8.60
CA SER A 185 -5.27 8.00 -9.01
C SER A 185 -4.06 8.87 -8.74
N SER A 186 -3.45 8.65 -7.58
CA SER A 186 -2.46 9.58 -7.06
C SER A 186 -1.00 9.08 -7.21
N GLY A 187 -0.81 7.81 -7.63
CA GLY A 187 0.49 7.27 -8.01
C GLY A 187 1.39 6.87 -6.84
N SER A 188 0.80 6.48 -5.69
CA SER A 188 1.49 5.92 -4.52
C SER A 188 0.55 4.92 -3.85
N ALA A 189 0.78 3.63 -4.07
CA ALA A 189 -0.09 2.56 -3.59
C ALA A 189 -0.15 2.50 -2.06
N ALA A 190 1.00 2.67 -1.40
CA ALA A 190 1.07 2.66 0.05
C ALA A 190 0.30 3.84 0.66
N LEU A 191 0.37 5.06 0.09
CA LEU A 191 -0.42 6.20 0.55
C LEU A 191 -1.91 6.00 0.31
N GLU A 192 -2.32 5.38 -0.78
CA GLU A 192 -3.74 5.11 -1.02
C GLU A 192 -4.30 4.15 0.04
N LEU A 193 -3.57 3.08 0.37
CA LEU A 193 -3.94 2.18 1.47
C LEU A 193 -3.97 2.89 2.82
N ALA A 194 -3.00 3.76 3.10
CA ALA A 194 -2.97 4.57 4.31
C ALA A 194 -4.16 5.55 4.37
N ASN A 195 -4.58 6.11 3.23
CA ASN A 195 -5.74 6.98 3.11
C ASN A 195 -7.06 6.22 3.33
N VAL A 196 -7.17 4.95 2.87
CA VAL A 196 -8.29 4.07 3.24
C VAL A 196 -8.32 3.85 4.75
N ALA A 197 -7.19 3.47 5.37
CA ALA A 197 -7.10 3.25 6.81
C ALA A 197 -7.49 4.49 7.64
N ALA A 198 -7.18 5.70 7.12
CA ALA A 198 -7.54 6.97 7.76
C ALA A 198 -8.96 7.45 7.43
N GLY A 199 -9.70 6.74 6.58
CA GLY A 199 -11.02 7.15 6.11
C GLY A 199 -11.02 8.43 5.26
N ARG A 200 -9.90 8.75 4.59
CA ARG A 200 -9.81 9.86 3.64
C ARG A 200 -10.39 9.48 2.29
N VAL A 201 -10.20 8.23 1.89
CA VAL A 201 -10.91 7.56 0.80
C VAL A 201 -11.62 6.33 1.35
N ASP A 202 -12.61 5.84 0.64
CA ASP A 202 -13.51 4.80 1.15
C ASP A 202 -13.05 3.40 0.72
N ALA A 203 -12.40 3.30 -0.44
CA ALA A 203 -11.84 2.06 -0.96
C ALA A 203 -10.65 2.33 -1.87
N TYR A 204 -9.85 1.29 -2.09
CA TYR A 204 -8.75 1.28 -3.04
C TYR A 204 -8.71 -0.06 -3.79
N PHE A 205 -8.36 -0.01 -5.09
CA PHE A 205 -8.10 -1.20 -5.89
C PHE A 205 -6.97 -0.97 -6.89
N GLU A 206 -6.08 -1.94 -7.00
CA GLU A 206 -5.00 -1.96 -7.99
C GLU A 206 -4.52 -3.39 -8.25
N LYS A 207 -3.92 -3.62 -9.42
CA LYS A 207 -3.37 -4.93 -9.86
C LYS A 207 -1.89 -4.83 -10.17
N GLY A 208 -1.19 -5.94 -9.96
CA GLY A 208 0.21 -6.08 -10.37
C GLY A 208 1.21 -5.36 -9.48
N LEU A 209 0.82 -5.02 -8.27
CA LEU A 209 1.69 -4.44 -7.24
C LEU A 209 2.70 -5.45 -6.71
N LYS A 210 3.72 -4.95 -6.03
CA LYS A 210 4.70 -5.76 -5.32
C LYS A 210 4.36 -5.83 -3.83
N ILE A 211 4.97 -6.78 -3.15
CA ILE A 211 4.71 -6.96 -1.71
C ILE A 211 5.10 -5.72 -0.89
N TRP A 212 6.11 -4.97 -1.29
CA TRP A 212 6.55 -3.76 -0.58
C TRP A 212 5.58 -2.59 -0.72
N ASP A 213 4.82 -2.50 -1.82
CA ASP A 213 3.78 -1.50 -2.04
C ASP A 213 2.60 -1.69 -1.08
N ILE A 214 2.31 -2.95 -0.70
CA ILE A 214 1.05 -3.33 -0.06
C ILE A 214 1.18 -3.85 1.37
N ALA A 215 2.34 -4.37 1.78
CA ALA A 215 2.48 -5.05 3.08
C ALA A 215 2.16 -4.13 4.26
N ALA A 216 2.71 -2.92 4.30
CA ALA A 216 2.44 -1.98 5.39
C ALA A 216 1.01 -1.46 5.32
N GLY A 217 0.55 -1.08 4.13
CA GLY A 217 -0.78 -0.54 3.90
C GLY A 217 -1.90 -1.52 4.28
N SER A 218 -1.74 -2.80 3.95
CA SER A 218 -2.73 -3.82 4.30
C SER A 218 -2.89 -4.01 5.82
N LEU A 219 -1.79 -3.95 6.59
CA LEU A 219 -1.90 -3.98 8.04
C LEU A 219 -2.57 -2.72 8.58
N LEU A 220 -2.27 -1.54 8.04
CA LEU A 220 -2.95 -0.30 8.43
C LEU A 220 -4.46 -0.40 8.22
N VAL A 221 -4.90 -0.86 7.05
CA VAL A 221 -6.32 -1.02 6.72
C VAL A 221 -6.99 -2.01 7.69
N THR A 222 -6.42 -3.20 7.89
CA THR A 222 -7.01 -4.22 8.76
C THR A 222 -7.04 -3.79 10.22
N GLU A 223 -6.01 -3.13 10.73
CA GLU A 223 -5.97 -2.58 12.09
C GLU A 223 -6.87 -1.33 12.28
N ALA A 224 -7.20 -0.65 11.18
CA ALA A 224 -8.22 0.40 11.18
C ALA A 224 -9.65 -0.16 11.12
N GLY A 225 -9.82 -1.47 11.02
CA GLY A 225 -11.10 -2.17 10.96
C GLY A 225 -11.64 -2.37 9.55
N GLY A 226 -10.79 -2.21 8.53
CA GLY A 226 -11.12 -2.51 7.13
C GLY A 226 -10.77 -3.94 6.73
N ILE A 227 -10.98 -4.24 5.46
CA ILE A 227 -10.75 -5.54 4.85
C ILE A 227 -9.80 -5.36 3.67
N CYS A 228 -8.85 -6.29 3.52
CA CYS A 228 -8.02 -6.42 2.32
C CYS A 228 -8.23 -7.81 1.72
N GLY A 229 -8.32 -7.88 0.40
CA GLY A 229 -8.49 -9.12 -0.34
C GLY A 229 -8.11 -8.98 -1.80
N GLU A 230 -8.13 -10.09 -2.53
CA GLU A 230 -8.03 -10.11 -3.99
C GLU A 230 -9.38 -9.86 -4.65
N PHE A 231 -9.38 -9.61 -5.96
CA PHE A 231 -10.60 -9.51 -6.77
C PHE A 231 -11.41 -10.81 -6.79
N SER A 232 -10.79 -11.95 -6.48
CA SER A 232 -11.45 -13.24 -6.31
C SER A 232 -12.10 -13.43 -4.94
N GLY A 233 -11.83 -12.52 -3.98
CA GLY A 233 -12.22 -12.67 -2.58
C GLY A 233 -11.24 -13.49 -1.74
N GLU A 234 -10.14 -13.97 -2.33
CA GLU A 234 -9.09 -14.70 -1.61
C GLU A 234 -8.16 -13.74 -0.84
N SER A 235 -7.36 -14.29 0.07
CA SER A 235 -6.46 -13.51 0.94
C SER A 235 -4.99 -13.49 0.48
N ALA A 236 -4.68 -14.02 -0.72
CA ALA A 236 -3.31 -14.15 -1.21
C ALA A 236 -2.75 -12.88 -1.89
N TYR A 237 -3.38 -11.72 -1.69
CA TYR A 237 -3.01 -10.43 -2.31
C TYR A 237 -1.53 -10.06 -2.12
N LEU A 238 -0.91 -10.39 -0.98
CA LEU A 238 0.51 -10.15 -0.74
C LEU A 238 1.43 -10.88 -1.74
N ASN A 239 1.01 -12.03 -2.24
CA ASN A 239 1.80 -12.83 -3.17
C ASN A 239 1.49 -12.49 -4.63
N LYS A 240 0.24 -12.15 -4.95
CA LYS A 240 -0.22 -11.89 -6.32
C LYS A 240 -0.09 -10.42 -6.73
N GLY A 241 -0.11 -9.50 -5.76
CA GLY A 241 -0.06 -8.08 -6.02
C GLY A 241 -1.38 -7.47 -6.49
N ASP A 242 -2.46 -8.23 -6.49
CA ASP A 242 -3.80 -7.75 -6.81
C ASP A 242 -4.52 -7.46 -5.49
N ILE A 243 -4.87 -6.22 -5.23
CA ILE A 243 -5.47 -5.81 -3.95
C ILE A 243 -6.74 -5.00 -4.11
N MET A 244 -7.71 -5.30 -3.26
CA MET A 244 -8.82 -4.42 -2.90
C MET A 244 -8.79 -4.18 -1.40
N ALA A 245 -8.99 -2.93 -1.01
CA ALA A 245 -9.06 -2.51 0.38
C ALA A 245 -10.30 -1.63 0.60
N ASP A 246 -11.04 -1.87 1.68
CA ASP A 246 -12.35 -1.27 1.91
C ASP A 246 -12.68 -1.25 3.42
N GLY A 247 -13.69 -0.48 3.81
CA GLY A 247 -14.31 -0.53 5.12
C GLY A 247 -15.24 -1.76 5.25
N PRO A 248 -15.51 -2.24 6.49
CA PRO A 248 -16.44 -3.34 6.68
C PRO A 248 -17.86 -2.91 6.29
N SER A 249 -18.58 -3.77 5.57
CA SER A 249 -20.00 -3.58 5.34
C SER A 249 -20.77 -3.82 6.63
N THR A 250 -21.56 -2.85 7.08
CA THR A 250 -22.52 -3.04 8.17
C THR A 250 -23.94 -2.77 7.67
N ASP A 251 -24.88 -3.61 8.05
CA ASP A 251 -26.31 -3.37 7.83
C ASP A 251 -27.02 -3.27 9.18
N LEU A 252 -27.69 -2.15 9.42
CA LEU A 252 -28.45 -1.87 10.66
C LEU A 252 -27.62 -2.00 11.97
N GLY A 253 -26.28 -1.82 11.88
CA GLY A 253 -25.40 -1.92 13.05
C GLY A 253 -24.85 -3.32 13.33
N ASP A 254 -25.29 -4.33 12.61
CA ASP A 254 -24.72 -5.66 12.66
C ASP A 254 -23.66 -5.86 11.56
N LEU A 255 -22.65 -6.67 11.86
CA LEU A 255 -21.62 -7.04 10.90
C LEU A 255 -22.28 -7.90 9.80
N ALA A 256 -22.56 -7.32 8.65
CA ALA A 256 -23.10 -8.05 7.51
C ALA A 256 -21.96 -8.81 6.81
N LEU A 257 -21.62 -9.97 7.33
CA LEU A 257 -20.78 -10.94 6.64
C LEU A 257 -21.52 -11.40 5.38
N GLY A 258 -21.21 -10.81 4.23
CA GLY A 258 -21.82 -11.18 2.94
C GLY A 258 -22.58 -10.07 2.22
N ARG A 259 -22.49 -8.81 2.64
CA ARG A 259 -23.03 -7.69 1.87
C ARG A 259 -21.94 -6.80 1.31
N ASN A 260 -21.93 -6.80 -0.02
CA ASN A 260 -21.40 -5.78 -0.91
C ASN A 260 -20.12 -5.10 -0.45
N VAL A 261 -19.11 -5.88 -0.30
CA VAL A 261 -17.78 -5.49 -0.66
C VAL A 261 -17.86 -4.84 -2.05
N LEU A 262 -17.08 -3.83 -2.30
CA LEU A 262 -16.94 -3.25 -3.64
C LEU A 262 -16.73 -4.39 -4.63
N VAL A 263 -17.79 -4.76 -5.35
CA VAL A 263 -17.72 -5.85 -6.31
C VAL A 263 -17.11 -5.28 -7.58
N ALA A 264 -15.86 -5.63 -7.85
CA ALA A 264 -15.32 -5.47 -9.18
C ALA A 264 -16.05 -6.46 -10.10
N PHE A 265 -16.89 -5.95 -10.99
CA PHE A 265 -17.54 -6.77 -12.00
C PHE A 265 -16.48 -7.18 -13.02
N MET A 266 -15.99 -8.40 -12.88
CA MET A 266 -15.14 -9.00 -13.90
C MET A 266 -15.97 -9.95 -14.78
N PRO A 267 -15.79 -9.96 -16.12
CA PRO A 267 -16.31 -11.02 -16.96
C PRO A 267 -15.56 -12.32 -16.59
N TRP A 268 -16.23 -13.22 -15.91
CA TRP A 268 -15.66 -14.51 -15.55
C TRP A 268 -15.93 -15.53 -16.66
N ASN A 269 -14.96 -15.69 -17.58
CA ASN A 269 -14.97 -16.71 -18.64
C ASN A 269 -16.30 -16.87 -19.41
N GLY A 270 -17.05 -15.78 -19.61
CA GLY A 270 -18.31 -15.80 -20.34
C GLY A 270 -19.55 -16.26 -19.55
N TYR A 271 -19.40 -16.62 -18.28
CA TYR A 271 -20.53 -17.12 -17.47
C TYR A 271 -21.46 -16.02 -16.93
N ASN A 272 -21.06 -14.75 -17.03
CA ASN A 272 -21.85 -13.61 -16.52
C ASN A 272 -22.21 -12.61 -17.62
N TYR A 273 -22.39 -13.07 -18.84
CA TYR A 273 -22.61 -12.21 -20.02
C TYR A 273 -23.92 -11.40 -19.95
N GLU A 274 -24.90 -11.79 -19.15
CA GLU A 274 -26.18 -11.07 -18.96
C GLU A 274 -26.67 -11.01 -17.50
N GLY A 275 -25.85 -11.38 -16.53
CA GLY A 275 -26.25 -11.38 -15.13
C GLY A 275 -25.18 -10.77 -14.22
N SER A 276 -25.56 -9.80 -13.41
CA SER A 276 -24.75 -9.43 -12.27
C SER A 276 -24.75 -10.58 -11.27
N ILE A 277 -23.61 -11.25 -11.12
CA ILE A 277 -23.43 -12.18 -10.00
C ILE A 277 -23.16 -11.32 -8.76
N LEU A 278 -24.15 -11.25 -7.88
CA LEU A 278 -23.94 -10.81 -6.51
C LEU A 278 -23.19 -11.95 -5.81
N LEU A 279 -21.93 -11.76 -5.53
CA LEU A 279 -21.21 -12.58 -4.57
C LEU A 279 -21.53 -12.01 -3.19
N SER A 280 -22.39 -12.68 -2.48
CA SER A 280 -22.68 -12.44 -1.06
C SER A 280 -21.60 -13.08 -0.20
#